data_4654faeb774cb84701b8cfef7fa0dad4
#
_entry.id   4654faeb774cb84701b8cfef7fa0dad4
#
_cell.length_a   1.000
_cell.length_b   1.000
_cell.length_c   1.000
_cell.angle_alpha   90.00
_cell.angle_beta   90.00
_cell.angle_gamma   90.00
#
_symmetry.space_group_name_H-M   'P 1'
#
loop_
_entity.id
_entity.type
_entity.pdbx_description
1 polymer ?
#
loop_
_entity_poly.entity_id
_entity_poly.type
_entity_poly.pdbx_seq_one_letter_code
_entity_poly.pdbx_strand_id
1 'polypeptide(L)'
;SKIKFDILSAQLQKLGHKVICVGSNHDNQTTCDLDLRGKTNISQLSYVIKNAKAFVGIDSFPMHVAQTFDVPGVCFFGSINPSTRIISEKMKYVTAVNLQCLGCHHRKPAPCTSTPTCETQFSDCINQVTVAQMMDKIQQVLMS
;
A
#
# COMPACT_ATOMS: atom_id res chain seq x y z
N SER A 1 -5.27 4.82 -6.20
CA SER A 1 -6.35 4.55 -7.10
C SER A 1 -7.30 3.49 -6.54
N LYS A 2 -8.47 3.96 -6.17
CA LYS A 2 -9.56 3.15 -5.59
C LYS A 2 -9.85 1.88 -6.41
N ILE A 3 -10.01 2.01 -7.72
CA ILE A 3 -10.38 0.90 -8.63
C ILE A 3 -9.39 -0.26 -8.53
N LYS A 4 -8.10 0.00 -8.41
CA LYS A 4 -7.08 -1.06 -8.29
C LYS A 4 -7.22 -1.84 -6.98
N PHE A 5 -7.47 -1.16 -5.87
CA PHE A 5 -7.70 -1.82 -4.59
C PHE A 5 -9.01 -2.62 -4.56
N ASP A 6 -10.07 -2.13 -5.22
CA ASP A 6 -11.32 -2.89 -5.36
C ASP A 6 -11.12 -4.19 -6.15
N ILE A 7 -10.40 -4.14 -7.28
CA ILE A 7 -10.10 -5.34 -8.07
C ILE A 7 -9.22 -6.30 -7.26
N LEU A 8 -8.21 -5.77 -6.57
CA LEU A 8 -7.30 -6.54 -5.73
C LEU A 8 -8.05 -7.29 -4.63
N SER A 9 -8.91 -6.57 -3.90
CA SER A 9 -9.74 -7.14 -2.85
C SER A 9 -10.64 -8.26 -3.38
N ALA A 10 -11.32 -8.02 -4.50
CA ALA A 10 -12.19 -9.02 -5.12
C ALA A 10 -11.41 -10.28 -5.55
N GLN A 11 -10.19 -10.14 -6.05
CA GLN A 11 -9.33 -11.28 -6.41
C GLN A 11 -8.89 -12.06 -5.17
N LEU A 12 -8.50 -11.38 -4.09
CA LEU A 12 -8.12 -12.02 -2.84
C LEU A 12 -9.30 -12.78 -2.21
N GLN A 13 -10.50 -12.18 -2.24
CA GLN A 13 -11.72 -12.85 -1.77
C GLN A 13 -12.04 -14.12 -2.58
N LYS A 14 -11.87 -14.08 -3.91
CA LYS A 14 -12.01 -15.27 -4.78
C LYS A 14 -11.02 -16.38 -4.44
N LEU A 15 -9.85 -16.03 -3.93
CA LEU A 15 -8.84 -16.99 -3.45
C LEU A 15 -9.12 -17.48 -2.02
N GLY A 16 -10.24 -17.10 -1.42
CA GLY A 16 -10.66 -17.54 -0.09
C GLY A 16 -10.10 -16.71 1.07
N HIS A 17 -9.46 -15.59 0.80
CA HIS A 17 -8.98 -14.70 1.84
C HIS A 17 -10.06 -13.74 2.31
N LYS A 18 -10.14 -13.52 3.63
CA LYS A 18 -10.94 -12.44 4.20
C LYS A 18 -10.17 -11.13 4.13
N VAL A 19 -10.79 -10.10 3.57
CA VAL A 19 -10.20 -8.78 3.40
C VAL A 19 -10.80 -7.83 4.44
N ILE A 20 -9.92 -7.21 5.22
CA ILE A 20 -10.28 -6.19 6.22
C ILE A 20 -9.71 -4.85 5.78
N CYS A 21 -10.56 -3.85 5.64
CA CYS A 21 -10.15 -2.49 5.36
C CYS A 21 -9.87 -1.74 6.67
N VAL A 22 -8.69 -1.14 6.76
CA VAL A 22 -8.26 -0.27 7.85
C VAL A 22 -7.81 1.08 7.32
N GLY A 23 -7.80 2.09 8.17
CA GLY A 23 -7.41 3.46 7.81
C GLY A 23 -8.32 4.49 8.46
N SER A 24 -8.30 5.72 7.94
CA SER A 24 -9.17 6.79 8.39
C SER A 24 -10.55 6.72 7.70
N ASN A 25 -11.53 7.41 8.25
CA ASN A 25 -12.85 7.56 7.64
C ASN A 25 -12.82 8.40 6.34
N HIS A 26 -11.73 9.12 6.08
CA HIS A 26 -11.53 9.90 4.87
C HIS A 26 -10.91 9.10 3.73
N ASP A 27 -10.39 7.90 4.03
CA ASP A 27 -9.82 7.03 3.00
C ASP A 27 -10.93 6.50 2.08
N ASN A 28 -10.59 6.30 0.81
CA ASN A 28 -11.53 5.78 -0.17
C ASN A 28 -12.08 4.41 0.26
N GLN A 29 -13.40 4.26 0.13
CA GLN A 29 -14.04 2.98 0.38
C GLN A 29 -13.58 1.95 -0.66
N THR A 30 -13.17 0.79 -0.16
CA THR A 30 -12.80 -0.38 -0.95
C THR A 30 -13.71 -1.53 -0.58
N THR A 31 -14.09 -2.36 -1.53
CA THR A 31 -14.86 -3.58 -1.28
C THR A 31 -14.07 -4.50 -0.34
N CYS A 32 -14.65 -4.92 0.76
CA CYS A 32 -14.00 -5.79 1.75
C CYS A 32 -15.04 -6.56 2.58
N ASP A 33 -14.60 -7.60 3.29
CA ASP A 33 -15.47 -8.38 4.17
C ASP A 33 -15.78 -7.63 5.48
N LEU A 34 -14.85 -6.80 5.94
CA LEU A 34 -15.01 -6.00 7.15
C LEU A 34 -14.36 -4.63 6.98
N ASP A 35 -15.15 -3.58 7.13
CA ASP A 35 -14.68 -2.21 7.06
C ASP A 35 -14.51 -1.62 8.46
N LEU A 36 -13.26 -1.43 8.87
CA LEU A 36 -12.84 -0.84 10.14
C LEU A 36 -12.27 0.58 10.01
N ARG A 37 -12.38 1.21 8.83
CA ARG A 37 -11.87 2.59 8.62
C ARG A 37 -12.59 3.57 9.56
N GLY A 38 -11.81 4.39 10.27
CA GLY A 38 -12.32 5.33 11.25
C GLY A 38 -12.99 4.70 12.49
N LYS A 39 -12.91 3.36 12.65
CA LYS A 39 -13.57 2.63 13.74
C LYS A 39 -12.59 2.02 14.74
N THR A 40 -11.30 2.26 14.58
CA THR A 40 -10.28 1.73 15.47
C THR A 40 -9.43 2.84 16.05
N ASN A 41 -9.08 2.71 17.33
CA ASN A 41 -7.96 3.44 17.91
C ASN A 41 -6.62 2.74 17.54
N ILE A 42 -5.50 3.33 17.95
CA ILE A 42 -4.16 2.82 17.61
C ILE A 42 -3.96 1.38 18.12
N SER A 43 -4.38 1.09 19.35
CA SER A 43 -4.23 -0.24 19.95
C SER A 43 -5.07 -1.29 19.23
N GLN A 44 -6.30 -0.96 18.87
CA GLN A 44 -7.18 -1.84 18.11
C GLN A 44 -6.67 -2.07 16.69
N LEU A 45 -6.20 -1.02 16.01
CA LEU A 45 -5.58 -1.13 14.70
C LEU A 45 -4.35 -2.04 14.74
N SER A 46 -3.50 -1.84 15.74
CA SER A 46 -2.30 -2.66 15.94
C SER A 46 -2.66 -4.13 16.16
N TYR A 47 -3.70 -4.42 16.94
CA TYR A 47 -4.19 -5.77 17.14
C TYR A 47 -4.68 -6.42 15.84
N VAL A 48 -5.48 -5.71 15.06
CA VAL A 48 -5.97 -6.19 13.76
C VAL A 48 -4.80 -6.52 12.83
N ILE A 49 -3.86 -5.59 12.68
CA ILE A 49 -2.71 -5.77 11.78
C ILE A 49 -1.81 -6.91 12.25
N LYS A 50 -1.49 -6.98 13.55
CA LYS A 50 -0.65 -8.03 14.13
C LYS A 50 -1.19 -9.43 13.86
N ASN A 51 -2.51 -9.59 13.82
CA ASN A 51 -3.17 -10.87 13.61
C ASN A 51 -3.53 -11.14 12.13
N ALA A 52 -3.16 -10.23 11.22
CA ALA A 52 -3.39 -10.43 9.80
C ALA A 52 -2.35 -11.41 9.22
N LYS A 53 -2.78 -12.21 8.22
CA LYS A 53 -1.88 -13.08 7.47
C LYS A 53 -0.90 -12.29 6.61
N ALA A 54 -1.34 -11.15 6.07
CA ALA A 54 -0.52 -10.23 5.31
C ALA A 54 -1.13 -8.81 5.35
N PHE A 55 -0.28 -7.82 5.13
CA PHE A 55 -0.66 -6.43 4.97
C PHE A 55 -0.52 -6.01 3.50
N VAL A 56 -1.48 -5.24 2.99
CA VAL A 56 -1.42 -4.63 1.66
C VAL A 56 -1.80 -3.16 1.77
N GLY A 57 -0.95 -2.27 1.30
CA GLY A 57 -1.23 -0.85 1.43
C GLY A 57 -0.24 0.07 0.71
N ILE A 58 -0.17 1.28 1.21
CA ILE A 58 0.72 2.34 0.73
C ILE A 58 1.63 2.80 1.88
N ASP A 59 2.56 3.72 1.61
CA ASP A 59 3.37 4.37 2.64
C ASP A 59 2.46 5.17 3.59
N SER A 60 2.17 4.57 4.74
CA SER A 60 1.24 5.11 5.73
C SER A 60 1.49 4.51 7.11
N PHE A 61 0.87 5.07 8.14
CA PHE A 61 1.00 4.56 9.52
C PHE A 61 0.71 3.06 9.66
N PRO A 62 -0.36 2.47 9.06
CA PRO A 62 -0.60 1.03 9.12
C PRO A 62 0.55 0.16 8.59
N MET A 63 1.28 0.62 7.56
CA MET A 63 2.47 -0.08 7.06
C MET A 63 3.56 -0.16 8.13
N HIS A 64 3.82 0.93 8.86
CA HIS A 64 4.81 0.94 9.93
C HIS A 64 4.41 0.03 11.09
N VAL A 65 3.11 -0.03 11.41
CA VAL A 65 2.58 -0.98 12.39
C VAL A 65 2.82 -2.43 11.93
N ALA A 66 2.54 -2.75 10.66
CA ALA A 66 2.79 -4.08 10.12
C ALA A 66 4.27 -4.48 10.23
N GLN A 67 5.18 -3.58 9.91
CA GLN A 67 6.61 -3.82 10.05
C GLN A 67 7.05 -4.01 11.51
N THR A 68 6.49 -3.24 12.44
CA THR A 68 6.80 -3.35 13.87
C THR A 68 6.45 -4.74 14.43
N PHE A 69 5.40 -5.35 13.93
CA PHE A 69 4.99 -6.71 14.32
C PHE A 69 5.48 -7.80 13.36
N ASP A 70 6.37 -7.44 12.43
CA ASP A 70 6.94 -8.35 11.45
C ASP A 70 5.89 -9.10 10.62
N VAL A 71 4.74 -8.44 10.36
CA VAL A 71 3.68 -8.94 9.51
C VAL A 71 4.12 -8.87 8.05
N PRO A 72 4.07 -9.97 7.31
CA PRO A 72 4.40 -9.96 5.89
C PRO A 72 3.49 -9.00 5.12
N GLY A 73 4.02 -8.31 4.13
CA GLY A 73 3.17 -7.38 3.40
C GLY A 73 3.72 -6.88 2.08
N VAL A 74 2.88 -6.15 1.37
CA VAL A 74 3.22 -5.48 0.12
C VAL A 74 2.74 -4.03 0.17
N CYS A 75 3.65 -3.11 -0.10
CA CYS A 75 3.34 -1.69 -0.17
C CYS A 75 3.64 -1.09 -1.54
N PHE A 76 2.82 -0.14 -1.94
CA PHE A 76 2.95 0.56 -3.21
C PHE A 76 3.58 1.92 -2.97
N PHE A 77 4.66 2.19 -3.69
CA PHE A 77 5.43 3.41 -3.59
C PHE A 77 5.48 4.15 -4.92
N GLY A 78 5.54 5.46 -4.83
CA GLY A 78 5.66 6.34 -5.99
C GLY A 78 6.65 7.48 -5.72
N SER A 79 6.18 8.54 -5.10
CA SER A 79 6.99 9.72 -4.80
C SER A 79 8.01 9.50 -3.67
N ILE A 80 7.80 8.53 -2.81
CA ILE A 80 8.70 8.16 -1.70
C ILE A 80 9.60 7.01 -2.14
N ASN A 81 10.88 7.07 -1.79
CA ASN A 81 11.81 5.97 -2.01
C ASN A 81 11.56 4.85 -0.98
N PRO A 82 11.24 3.62 -1.40
CA PRO A 82 10.97 2.51 -0.47
C PRO A 82 12.09 2.26 0.53
N SER A 83 13.35 2.42 0.14
CA SER A 83 14.51 2.18 1.00
C SER A 83 14.56 3.06 2.25
N THR A 84 13.82 4.17 2.25
CA THR A 84 13.72 5.07 3.41
C THR A 84 12.59 4.71 4.38
N ARG A 85 11.75 3.75 4.02
CA ARG A 85 10.52 3.38 4.76
C ARG A 85 10.45 1.91 5.13
N ILE A 86 10.99 1.04 4.29
CA ILE A 86 10.95 -0.41 4.51
C ILE A 86 12.17 -0.83 5.33
N ILE A 87 11.90 -1.41 6.49
CA ILE A 87 12.90 -1.89 7.44
C ILE A 87 12.77 -3.41 7.69
N SER A 88 11.61 -4.00 7.42
CA SER A 88 11.39 -5.45 7.55
C SER A 88 11.60 -6.16 6.22
N GLU A 89 12.36 -7.26 6.23
CA GLU A 89 12.56 -8.10 5.05
C GLU A 89 11.26 -8.78 4.55
N LYS A 90 10.27 -8.91 5.42
CA LYS A 90 8.96 -9.45 5.09
C LYS A 90 8.04 -8.45 4.38
N MET A 91 8.38 -7.16 4.44
CA MET A 91 7.65 -6.12 3.72
C MET A 91 8.25 -5.95 2.32
N LYS A 92 7.50 -6.35 1.31
CA LYS A 92 7.86 -6.16 -0.10
C LYS A 92 7.25 -4.86 -0.64
N TYR A 93 7.75 -4.40 -1.77
CA TYR A 93 7.18 -3.20 -2.40
C TYR A 93 7.00 -3.36 -3.90
N VAL A 94 6.14 -2.54 -4.45
CA VAL A 94 5.91 -2.39 -5.89
C VAL A 94 6.00 -0.92 -6.25
N THR A 95 6.70 -0.63 -7.33
CA THR A 95 6.81 0.71 -7.93
C THR A 95 6.51 0.62 -9.42
N ALA A 96 6.22 1.76 -10.06
CA ALA A 96 6.20 1.84 -11.51
C ALA A 96 7.59 1.51 -12.08
N VAL A 97 7.62 0.94 -13.26
CA VAL A 97 8.86 0.56 -13.95
C VAL A 97 9.26 1.69 -14.91
N ASN A 98 10.56 1.95 -15.01
CA ASN A 98 11.14 2.91 -15.97
C ASN A 98 10.63 4.37 -15.85
N LEU A 99 10.25 4.79 -14.66
CA LEU A 99 9.82 6.15 -14.40
C LEU A 99 10.94 6.93 -13.71
N GLN A 100 11.51 7.93 -14.40
CA GLN A 100 12.67 8.70 -13.90
C GLN A 100 12.35 9.51 -12.63
N CYS A 101 11.09 9.88 -12.42
CA CYS A 101 10.66 10.65 -11.27
C CYS A 101 10.31 9.82 -10.03
N LEU A 102 10.51 8.50 -10.03
CA LEU A 102 10.32 7.69 -8.83
C LEU A 102 11.16 8.19 -7.66
N GLY A 103 10.57 8.24 -6.47
CA GLY A 103 11.24 8.80 -5.29
C GLY A 103 11.45 10.30 -5.33
N CYS A 104 10.71 11.04 -6.13
CA CYS A 104 10.87 12.47 -6.36
C CYS A 104 10.74 13.32 -5.08
N HIS A 105 10.02 12.83 -4.06
CA HIS A 105 9.91 13.49 -2.77
C HIS A 105 11.27 13.75 -2.09
N HIS A 106 12.25 12.91 -2.37
CA HIS A 106 13.59 13.03 -1.79
C HIS A 106 14.56 13.90 -2.63
N ARG A 107 14.12 14.38 -3.78
CA ARG A 107 14.89 15.29 -4.64
C ARG A 107 14.55 16.74 -4.30
N LYS A 108 15.52 17.63 -4.46
CA LYS A 108 15.33 19.07 -4.24
C LYS A 108 15.55 19.83 -5.56
N PRO A 109 14.55 20.58 -6.03
CA PRO A 109 13.18 20.67 -5.52
C PRO A 109 12.39 19.38 -5.77
N ALA A 110 11.53 18.98 -4.83
CA ALA A 110 10.71 17.79 -4.97
C ALA A 110 9.54 18.10 -5.93
N PRO A 111 9.47 17.46 -7.09
CA PRO A 111 8.53 17.90 -8.14
C PRO A 111 7.06 17.63 -7.82
N CYS A 112 6.76 16.74 -6.87
CA CYS A 112 5.38 16.38 -6.52
C CYS A 112 4.88 16.92 -5.17
N THR A 113 5.67 17.70 -4.45
CA THR A 113 5.29 18.21 -3.12
C THR A 113 4.57 19.55 -3.14
N SER A 114 4.60 20.24 -4.24
CA SER A 114 3.86 21.48 -4.46
C SER A 114 3.05 21.33 -5.75
N THR A 115 1.76 21.26 -5.64
CA THR A 115 0.89 21.35 -6.82
C THR A 115 1.18 22.66 -7.55
N PRO A 116 1.44 22.65 -8.84
CA PRO A 116 1.09 21.65 -9.86
C PRO A 116 2.32 20.87 -10.43
N THR A 117 3.23 20.41 -9.63
CA THR A 117 4.59 20.08 -10.06
C THR A 117 4.93 18.59 -10.13
N CYS A 118 3.96 17.72 -10.28
CA CYS A 118 4.24 16.38 -10.78
C CYS A 118 4.78 16.47 -12.21
N GLU A 119 5.98 15.98 -12.47
CA GLU A 119 6.63 16.02 -13.79
C GLU A 119 5.73 15.45 -14.90
N THR A 120 4.93 14.44 -14.57
CA THR A 120 3.99 13.80 -15.49
C THR A 120 2.57 14.38 -15.40
N GLN A 121 2.31 15.29 -14.46
CA GLN A 121 1.00 15.90 -14.17
C GLN A 121 -0.11 14.90 -13.76
N PHE A 122 0.09 13.59 -13.91
CA PHE A 122 -0.94 12.55 -13.76
C PHE A 122 -0.65 11.53 -12.67
N SER A 123 0.39 11.74 -11.85
CA SER A 123 0.80 10.77 -10.82
C SER A 123 1.09 9.37 -11.40
N ASP A 124 1.81 9.31 -12.50
CA ASP A 124 2.13 8.06 -13.22
C ASP A 124 2.83 7.03 -12.35
N CYS A 125 3.57 7.47 -11.34
CA CYS A 125 4.20 6.58 -10.37
C CYS A 125 3.22 5.64 -9.64
N ILE A 126 1.96 6.04 -9.52
CA ILE A 126 0.90 5.20 -8.96
C ILE A 126 0.05 4.59 -10.07
N ASN A 127 -0.22 5.36 -11.13
CA ASN A 127 -1.12 4.94 -12.19
C ASN A 127 -0.55 3.83 -13.07
N GLN A 128 0.76 3.78 -13.27
CA GLN A 128 1.42 2.74 -14.07
C GLN A 128 1.57 1.39 -13.36
N VAL A 129 1.48 1.34 -12.02
CA VAL A 129 1.49 0.06 -11.30
C VAL A 129 0.21 -0.70 -11.62
N THR A 130 0.34 -1.91 -12.16
CA THR A 130 -0.80 -2.74 -12.56
C THR A 130 -1.30 -3.62 -11.42
N VAL A 131 -2.57 -4.02 -11.48
CA VAL A 131 -3.14 -4.99 -10.52
C VAL A 131 -2.38 -6.33 -10.60
N ALA A 132 -1.95 -6.74 -11.79
CA ALA A 132 -1.18 -7.98 -11.97
C ALA A 132 0.16 -7.94 -11.21
N GLN A 133 0.91 -6.84 -11.30
CA GLN A 133 2.15 -6.66 -10.52
C GLN A 133 1.89 -6.69 -9.00
N MET A 134 0.79 -6.10 -8.57
CA MET A 134 0.36 -6.11 -7.17
C MET A 134 0.06 -7.54 -6.70
N MET A 135 -0.77 -8.27 -7.46
CA MET A 135 -1.16 -9.64 -7.14
C MET A 135 0.03 -10.60 -7.11
N ASP A 136 0.93 -10.50 -8.08
CA ASP A 136 2.15 -11.32 -8.11
C ASP A 136 2.95 -11.17 -6.80
N LYS A 137 3.19 -9.95 -6.35
CA LYS A 137 3.89 -9.69 -5.08
C LYS A 137 3.12 -10.19 -3.86
N ILE A 138 1.80 -10.01 -3.85
CA ILE A 138 0.96 -10.47 -2.73
C ILE A 138 0.98 -12.00 -2.65
N GLN A 139 0.88 -12.70 -3.77
CA GLN A 139 0.97 -14.16 -3.79
C GLN A 139 2.34 -14.66 -3.29
N GLN A 140 3.44 -14.02 -3.70
CA GLN A 140 4.77 -14.34 -3.17
C GLN A 140 4.83 -14.22 -1.64
N VAL A 141 4.22 -13.17 -1.08
CA VAL A 141 4.17 -12.95 0.38
C VAL A 141 3.26 -13.95 1.08
N LEU A 142 2.12 -14.30 0.50
CA LEU A 142 1.16 -15.25 1.08
C LEU A 142 1.65 -16.70 1.07
N MET A 143 2.56 -17.02 0.15
CA MET A 143 3.12 -18.37 -0.03
C MET A 143 4.45 -18.58 0.73
N SER A 144 5.06 -17.51 1.22
CA SER A 144 6.32 -17.55 1.96
C SER A 144 6.21 -18.00 3.42
#